data_3981fd394c111c3538884c6a34f5cbd0
#
_entry.id   3981fd394c111c3538884c6a34f5cbd0
#
_cell.length_a   1.000
_cell.length_b   1.000
_cell.length_c   1.000
_cell.angle_alpha   90.00
_cell.angle_beta   90.00
_cell.angle_gamma   90.00
#
_symmetry.space_group_name_H-M   'P 1'
#
loop_
_entity.id
_entity.type
_entity.pdbx_description
1 polymer ?
#
loop_
_entity_poly.entity_id
_entity_poly.type
_entity_poly.pdbx_seq_one_letter_code
_entity_poly.pdbx_strand_id
1 'polypeptide(L)'
;ILQLEGYSVGEVKVSHHPRIHGVTKYNWKRGFKGFVDMISIWFWRKYSHRPLHLFGASGVILSIVGSAILLWMMIEKLYFGASLIGIFFVLVGVQLFISGLLADISVRNYYQARNRMNYNIREVLTQ
;
A
#
# COMPACT_ATOMS: atom_id res chain seq x y z
N ILE A 1 -10.55 1.17 11.48
CA ILE A 1 -11.19 1.48 10.19
C ILE A 1 -12.31 2.50 10.41
N LEU A 2 -13.28 2.27 11.31
CA LEU A 2 -14.39 3.20 11.57
C LEU A 2 -13.92 4.62 11.98
N GLN A 3 -12.88 4.72 12.82
CA GLN A 3 -12.29 6.02 13.18
C GLN A 3 -11.65 6.75 12.00
N LEU A 4 -11.10 5.99 11.02
CA LEU A 4 -10.51 6.58 9.81
C LEU A 4 -11.57 7.15 8.86
N GLU A 5 -12.80 6.69 8.97
CA GLU A 5 -13.95 7.21 8.22
C GLU A 5 -14.69 8.34 8.94
N GLY A 6 -14.17 8.82 10.08
CA GLY A 6 -14.72 9.95 10.81
C GLY A 6 -15.89 9.63 11.77
N TYR A 7 -16.13 8.35 12.03
CA TYR A 7 -17.15 7.96 13.03
C TYR A 7 -16.59 8.10 14.45
N SER A 8 -17.45 8.60 15.36
CA SER A 8 -17.14 8.60 16.78
C SER A 8 -17.28 7.19 17.34
N VAL A 9 -16.20 6.67 17.93
CA VAL A 9 -16.19 5.33 18.51
C VAL A 9 -16.27 5.47 20.02
N GLY A 10 -17.31 4.91 20.63
CA GLY A 10 -17.46 4.82 22.07
C GLY A 10 -17.06 3.45 22.60
N GLU A 11 -16.48 3.40 23.80
CA GLU A 11 -16.19 2.16 24.51
C GLU A 11 -17.28 1.87 25.54
N VAL A 12 -17.81 0.64 25.51
CA VAL A 12 -18.76 0.14 26.49
C VAL A 12 -18.09 -0.97 27.29
N LYS A 13 -18.07 -0.83 28.61
CA LYS A 13 -17.52 -1.83 29.51
C LYS A 13 -18.46 -3.04 29.57
N VAL A 14 -18.02 -4.18 29.04
CA VAL A 14 -18.77 -5.43 29.09
C VAL A 14 -18.11 -6.43 30.04
N SER A 15 -18.92 -7.14 30.83
CA SER A 15 -18.42 -8.22 31.68
C SER A 15 -18.11 -9.46 30.84
N HIS A 16 -16.86 -9.90 30.86
CA HIS A 16 -16.41 -11.06 30.10
C HIS A 16 -16.37 -12.27 31.02
N HIS A 17 -17.21 -13.26 30.72
CA HIS A 17 -17.17 -14.53 31.45
C HIS A 17 -16.25 -15.53 30.72
N PRO A 18 -15.39 -16.28 31.44
CA PRO A 18 -14.54 -17.29 30.82
C PRO A 18 -15.38 -18.37 30.16
N ARG A 19 -14.95 -18.79 28.98
CA ARG A 19 -15.59 -19.90 28.25
C ARG A 19 -15.50 -21.18 29.04
N ILE A 20 -16.65 -21.79 29.33
CA ILE A 20 -16.77 -23.04 30.07
C ILE A 20 -16.35 -24.24 29.20
N HIS A 21 -16.49 -24.14 27.86
CA HIS A 21 -16.18 -25.22 26.91
C HIS A 21 -15.52 -24.64 25.65
N GLY A 22 -14.44 -25.25 25.19
CA GLY A 22 -13.78 -24.96 23.91
C GLY A 22 -12.26 -24.95 24.00
N VAL A 23 -11.60 -25.76 23.19
CA VAL A 23 -10.14 -25.74 23.01
C VAL A 23 -9.80 -24.73 21.95
N THR A 24 -8.92 -23.77 22.27
CA THR A 24 -8.42 -22.78 21.33
C THR A 24 -7.55 -23.47 20.28
N LYS A 25 -8.11 -23.74 19.10
CA LYS A 25 -7.35 -24.23 17.94
C LYS A 25 -6.57 -23.06 17.33
N TYR A 26 -5.45 -22.73 17.94
CA TYR A 26 -4.52 -21.74 17.38
C TYR A 26 -3.78 -22.40 16.22
N ASN A 27 -4.14 -22.07 14.98
CA ASN A 27 -3.50 -22.64 13.81
C ASN A 27 -2.53 -21.60 13.22
N TRP A 28 -1.32 -22.00 12.85
CA TRP A 28 -0.27 -21.19 12.19
C TRP A 28 -0.82 -20.36 11.02
N LYS A 29 -1.73 -20.95 10.22
CA LYS A 29 -2.42 -20.26 9.13
C LYS A 29 -3.17 -19.01 9.59
N ARG A 30 -3.70 -19.01 10.81
CA ARG A 30 -4.42 -17.88 11.39
C ARG A 30 -3.48 -16.75 11.82
N GLY A 31 -2.29 -17.11 12.30
CA GLY A 31 -1.23 -16.14 12.60
C GLY A 31 -0.71 -15.44 11.35
N PHE A 32 -0.46 -16.20 10.27
CA PHE A 32 -0.02 -15.65 8.99
C PHE A 32 -1.09 -14.73 8.38
N LYS A 33 -2.37 -15.14 8.41
CA LYS A 33 -3.47 -14.30 7.95
C LYS A 33 -3.56 -12.99 8.74
N GLY A 34 -3.47 -13.05 10.07
CA GLY A 34 -3.48 -11.85 10.92
C GLY A 34 -2.30 -10.92 10.64
N PHE A 35 -1.13 -11.47 10.33
CA PHE A 35 0.04 -10.69 9.93
C PHE A 35 -0.19 -9.96 8.59
N VAL A 36 -0.72 -10.65 7.58
CA VAL A 36 -1.07 -10.06 6.29
C VAL A 36 -2.14 -8.98 6.45
N ASP A 37 -3.16 -9.23 7.26
CA ASP A 37 -4.23 -8.26 7.55
C ASP A 37 -3.66 -7.00 8.24
N MET A 38 -2.72 -7.17 9.18
CA MET A 38 -2.05 -6.06 9.86
C MET A 38 -1.21 -5.21 8.90
N ILE A 39 -0.44 -5.84 8.00
CA ILE A 39 0.31 -5.15 6.95
C ILE A 39 -0.65 -4.39 6.03
N SER A 40 -1.75 -5.02 5.63
CA SER A 40 -2.76 -4.40 4.76
C SER A 40 -3.37 -3.16 5.42
N ILE A 41 -3.76 -3.24 6.69
CA ILE A 41 -4.30 -2.10 7.44
C ILE A 41 -3.27 -0.98 7.58
N TRP A 42 -2.03 -1.32 7.91
CA TRP A 42 -0.94 -0.35 8.01
C TRP A 42 -0.67 0.35 6.67
N PHE A 43 -0.62 -0.43 5.59
CA PHE A 43 -0.43 0.07 4.23
C PHE A 43 -1.56 1.03 3.82
N TRP A 44 -2.82 0.61 4.02
CA TRP A 44 -3.99 1.43 3.74
C TRP A 44 -3.99 2.73 4.55
N ARG A 45 -3.66 2.67 5.83
CA ARG A 45 -3.58 3.85 6.69
C ARG A 45 -2.55 4.87 6.21
N LYS A 46 -1.39 4.39 5.74
CA LYS A 46 -0.27 5.25 5.37
C LYS A 46 -0.33 5.74 3.93
N TYR A 47 -0.77 4.91 3.00
CA TYR A 47 -0.63 5.15 1.56
C TYR A 47 -1.95 5.23 0.77
N SER A 48 -3.13 5.07 1.42
CA SER A 48 -4.42 5.07 0.72
C SER A 48 -4.72 6.38 -0.01
N HIS A 49 -4.14 7.50 0.43
CA HIS A 49 -4.39 8.81 -0.17
C HIS A 49 -3.39 9.19 -1.28
N ARG A 50 -2.21 8.58 -1.30
CA ARG A 50 -1.14 8.92 -2.27
C ARG A 50 -0.28 7.71 -2.64
N PRO A 51 -0.85 6.68 -3.28
CA PRO A 51 -0.10 5.48 -3.64
C PRO A 51 1.00 5.76 -4.66
N LEU A 52 0.83 6.80 -5.51
CA LEU A 52 1.82 7.20 -6.49
C LEU A 52 3.17 7.58 -5.84
N HIS A 53 3.18 8.20 -4.66
CA HIS A 53 4.43 8.57 -4.01
C HIS A 53 5.26 7.35 -3.61
N LEU A 54 4.63 6.24 -3.22
CA LEU A 54 5.34 5.02 -2.87
C LEU A 54 5.83 4.27 -4.12
N PHE A 55 4.90 3.89 -4.98
CA PHE A 55 5.22 3.07 -6.15
C PHE A 55 5.93 3.87 -7.24
N GLY A 56 5.54 5.13 -7.45
CA GLY A 56 6.16 5.99 -8.44
C GLY A 56 7.59 6.34 -8.06
N ALA A 57 7.86 6.75 -6.82
CA ALA A 57 9.21 7.08 -6.38
C ALA A 57 10.14 5.85 -6.43
N SER A 58 9.68 4.70 -5.91
CA SER A 58 10.47 3.46 -5.98
C SER A 58 10.71 3.01 -7.43
N GLY A 59 9.73 3.17 -8.31
CA GLY A 59 9.85 2.88 -9.73
C GLY A 59 10.89 3.74 -10.43
N VAL A 60 10.89 5.05 -10.17
CA VAL A 60 11.88 5.98 -10.72
C VAL A 60 13.28 5.66 -10.22
N ILE A 61 13.45 5.46 -8.92
CA ILE A 61 14.75 5.09 -8.33
C ILE A 61 15.29 3.81 -8.96
N LEU A 62 14.45 2.79 -9.07
CA LEU A 62 14.85 1.50 -9.63
C LEU A 62 15.22 1.61 -11.11
N SER A 63 14.49 2.42 -11.89
CA SER A 63 14.81 2.70 -13.29
C SER A 63 16.14 3.43 -13.44
N ILE A 64 16.44 4.40 -12.58
CA ILE A 64 17.73 5.12 -12.57
C ILE A 64 18.87 4.15 -12.26
N VAL A 65 18.72 3.33 -11.22
CA VAL A 65 19.73 2.32 -10.85
C VAL A 65 19.96 1.33 -11.99
N GLY A 66 18.89 0.81 -12.60
CA GLY A 66 18.99 -0.09 -13.74
C GLY A 66 19.70 0.56 -14.94
N SER A 67 19.39 1.81 -15.25
CA SER A 67 20.05 2.57 -16.32
C SER A 67 21.53 2.81 -16.02
N ALA A 68 21.88 3.12 -14.78
CA ALA A 68 23.28 3.30 -14.37
C ALA A 68 24.09 2.00 -14.51
N ILE A 69 23.49 0.86 -14.14
CA ILE A 69 24.10 -0.47 -14.34
C ILE A 69 24.33 -0.73 -15.82
N LEU A 70 23.36 -0.44 -16.69
CA LEU A 70 23.50 -0.63 -18.13
C LEU A 70 24.60 0.24 -18.73
N LEU A 71 24.68 1.51 -18.34
CA LEU A 71 25.74 2.42 -18.78
C LEU A 71 27.12 1.94 -18.34
N TRP A 72 27.26 1.52 -17.09
CA TRP A 72 28.53 0.96 -16.61
C TRP A 72 28.96 -0.26 -17.42
N MET A 73 28.04 -1.19 -17.65
CA MET A 73 28.32 -2.41 -18.41
C MET A 73 28.71 -2.14 -19.87
N MET A 74 28.12 -1.09 -20.48
CA MET A 74 28.54 -0.63 -21.82
C MET A 74 30.01 -0.16 -21.84
N ILE A 75 30.42 0.57 -20.81
CA ILE A 75 31.78 1.11 -20.68
C ILE A 75 32.77 -0.03 -20.49
N GLU A 76 32.48 -0.97 -19.60
CA GLU A 76 33.36 -2.10 -19.26
C GLU A 76 33.33 -3.25 -20.28
N LYS A 77 32.52 -3.15 -21.35
CA LYS A 77 32.34 -4.20 -22.37
C LYS A 77 32.02 -5.57 -21.77
N LEU A 78 31.26 -5.59 -20.66
CA LEU A 78 30.93 -6.82 -19.97
C LEU A 78 29.92 -7.67 -20.76
N TYR A 79 29.97 -9.01 -20.50
CA TYR A 79 29.19 -10.01 -21.20
C TYR A 79 27.67 -9.75 -21.15
N PHE A 80 26.96 -10.15 -22.20
CA PHE A 80 25.52 -10.03 -22.42
C PHE A 80 24.65 -10.46 -21.22
N GLY A 81 25.08 -11.52 -20.48
CA GLY A 81 24.31 -12.01 -19.31
C GLY A 81 24.17 -10.99 -18.17
N ALA A 82 25.17 -10.17 -17.97
CA ALA A 82 25.14 -9.16 -16.91
C ALA A 82 24.23 -7.98 -17.27
N SER A 83 24.09 -7.65 -18.56
CA SER A 83 23.18 -6.59 -19.02
C SER A 83 21.70 -6.89 -18.76
N LEU A 84 21.34 -8.18 -18.66
CA LEU A 84 19.97 -8.60 -18.32
C LEU A 84 19.52 -8.08 -16.96
N ILE A 85 20.44 -7.98 -15.99
CA ILE A 85 20.14 -7.44 -14.66
C ILE A 85 19.73 -5.97 -14.76
N GLY A 86 20.47 -5.15 -15.48
CA GLY A 86 20.16 -3.75 -15.68
C GLY A 86 18.81 -3.56 -16.39
N ILE A 87 18.57 -4.33 -17.47
CA ILE A 87 17.28 -4.32 -18.19
C ILE A 87 16.14 -4.71 -17.24
N PHE A 88 16.33 -5.76 -16.44
CA PHE A 88 15.33 -6.20 -15.46
C PHE A 88 14.95 -5.08 -14.49
N PHE A 89 15.94 -4.38 -13.91
CA PHE A 89 15.68 -3.26 -13.00
C PHE A 89 14.94 -2.11 -13.67
N VAL A 90 15.27 -1.77 -14.92
CA VAL A 90 14.54 -0.74 -15.68
C VAL A 90 13.08 -1.15 -15.91
N LEU A 91 12.85 -2.38 -16.37
CA LEU A 91 11.50 -2.88 -16.63
C LEU A 91 10.65 -2.92 -15.35
N VAL A 92 11.19 -3.43 -14.26
CA VAL A 92 10.49 -3.46 -12.96
C VAL A 92 10.23 -2.05 -12.45
N GLY A 93 11.18 -1.12 -12.64
CA GLY A 93 11.01 0.28 -12.26
C GLY A 93 9.86 0.95 -13.03
N VAL A 94 9.83 0.78 -14.34
CA VAL A 94 8.72 1.28 -15.20
C VAL A 94 7.40 0.63 -14.80
N GLN A 95 7.38 -0.67 -14.54
CA GLN A 95 6.18 -1.40 -14.11
C GLN A 95 5.63 -0.86 -12.77
N LEU A 96 6.51 -0.60 -11.80
CA LEU A 96 6.12 -0.01 -10.51
C LEU A 96 5.58 1.40 -10.68
N PHE A 97 6.20 2.21 -11.55
CA PHE A 97 5.72 3.56 -11.83
C PHE A 97 4.31 3.55 -12.42
N ILE A 98 4.07 2.72 -13.45
CA ILE A 98 2.75 2.56 -14.07
C ILE A 98 1.72 2.06 -13.04
N SER A 99 2.10 1.09 -12.21
CA SER A 99 1.23 0.58 -11.14
C SER A 99 0.86 1.67 -10.13
N GLY A 100 1.80 2.56 -9.82
CA GLY A 100 1.57 3.73 -8.97
C GLY A 100 0.55 4.71 -9.57
N LEU A 101 0.66 4.99 -10.87
CA LEU A 101 -0.32 5.84 -11.60
C LEU A 101 -1.71 5.21 -11.60
N LEU A 102 -1.80 3.91 -11.91
CA LEU A 102 -3.08 3.20 -11.91
C LEU A 102 -3.73 3.19 -10.52
N ALA A 103 -2.94 2.98 -9.47
CA ALA A 103 -3.43 3.04 -8.10
C ALA A 103 -3.95 4.44 -7.74
N ASP A 104 -3.25 5.51 -8.13
CA ASP A 104 -3.68 6.90 -7.88
C ASP A 104 -5.01 7.22 -8.61
N ILE A 105 -5.11 6.83 -9.87
CA ILE A 105 -6.35 6.99 -10.66
C ILE A 105 -7.50 6.19 -10.01
N SER A 106 -7.24 4.97 -9.57
CA SER A 106 -8.25 4.12 -8.92
C SER A 106 -8.77 4.74 -7.62
N VAL A 107 -7.89 5.31 -6.81
CA VAL A 107 -8.27 6.02 -5.58
C VAL A 107 -9.13 7.24 -5.91
N ARG A 108 -8.75 8.06 -6.88
CA ARG A 108 -9.53 9.24 -7.31
C ARG A 108 -10.91 8.84 -7.82
N ASN A 109 -11.00 7.83 -8.68
CA ASN A 109 -12.26 7.32 -9.20
C ASN A 109 -13.18 6.79 -8.08
N TYR A 110 -12.61 6.11 -7.08
CA TYR A 110 -13.37 5.63 -5.94
C TYR A 110 -14.03 6.76 -5.14
N TYR A 111 -13.30 7.85 -4.88
CA TYR A 111 -13.84 9.00 -4.17
C TYR A 111 -14.88 9.76 -5.00
N GLN A 112 -14.66 9.93 -6.29
CA GLN A 112 -15.60 10.57 -7.20
C GLN A 112 -16.91 9.79 -7.35
N ALA A 113 -16.83 8.46 -7.53
CA ALA A 113 -18.00 7.60 -7.68
C ALA A 113 -18.89 7.57 -6.42
N ARG A 114 -18.30 7.78 -5.24
CA ARG A 114 -19.02 7.80 -3.98
C ARG A 114 -19.62 9.16 -3.60
N ASN A 115 -19.41 10.19 -4.41
CA ASN A 115 -19.80 11.58 -4.13
C ASN A 115 -19.35 12.03 -2.72
N ARG A 116 -18.30 11.41 -2.18
CA ARG A 116 -17.74 11.74 -0.87
C ARG A 116 -16.61 12.72 -1.08
N MET A 117 -16.79 13.91 -0.55
CA MET A 117 -15.68 14.86 -0.41
C MET A 117 -14.58 14.24 0.46
N ASN A 118 -13.32 14.56 0.17
CA ASN A 118 -12.15 14.06 0.93
C ASN A 118 -12.10 14.58 2.38
N TYR A 119 -13.19 15.14 2.86
CA TYR A 119 -13.34 15.67 4.22
C TYR A 119 -14.74 15.35 4.75
N ASN A 120 -14.82 15.09 6.04
CA ASN A 120 -16.10 14.95 6.75
C ASN A 120 -16.48 16.31 7.33
N ILE A 121 -17.67 16.80 6.98
CA ILE A 121 -18.24 18.00 7.59
C ILE A 121 -18.65 17.63 9.00
N ARG A 122 -17.98 18.21 10.00
CA ARG A 122 -18.27 17.97 11.41
C ARG A 122 -19.42 18.86 11.91
N GLU A 123 -19.53 20.05 11.37
CA GLU A 123 -20.54 21.05 11.77
C GLU A 123 -20.78 22.05 10.64
N VAL A 124 -22.03 22.38 10.37
CA VAL A 124 -22.41 23.44 9.44
C VAL A 124 -22.88 24.61 10.27
N LEU A 125 -22.10 25.68 10.32
CA LEU A 125 -22.52 26.94 10.96
C LEU A 125 -23.45 27.67 10.00
N THR A 126 -24.76 27.61 10.24
CA THR A 126 -25.72 28.49 9.58
C THR A 126 -25.74 29.85 10.31
N GLN A 127 -25.37 30.91 9.58
CA GLN A 127 -25.61 32.30 10.02
C GLN A 127 -27.04 32.68 9.84
#